data_d357977533aa648af369afa711829b7e
#
_entry.id   d357977533aa648af369afa711829b7e
#
_cell.length_a   1.000
_cell.length_b   1.000
_cell.length_c   1.000
_cell.angle_alpha   90.00
_cell.angle_beta   90.00
_cell.angle_gamma   90.00
#
_symmetry.space_group_name_H-M   'P 1'
#
loop_
_entity.id
_entity.type
_entity.pdbx_description
1 polymer ?
#
loop_
_entity_poly.entity_id
_entity_poly.type
_entity_poly.pdbx_seq_one_letter_code
_entity_poly.pdbx_strand_id
1 'polypeptide(L)'
;MQTEEFIFPGSQGPLSGRLVTPGYPVDHSVVFAHCFTCSQDIPAAKRITAKLAARGLAVLSFDFTGLGHSDGEFENTSFTSNVDDLRLAAEELQRRVAPPSLLVGHSLGGAAVIAVAPHIPSVKAVATIGAPFEPAHIKHLFSASLDDISASGKAEVTLGGRPFTITQDFLDDIDSSRLIPALAKLDAALLVLHSPVDAIVDVSNAAEIFQHAKHPKSFISLDGADHLLRDVADADYAAGVIAAWAGRYLPVADTGKSKQSPDGDVVVAEVDPAGFAQDILIARTHQLRADEPADIGGTNTGATPYQLLQAGLGACTTMTIRMYARRKNIPLEHVSVTVTHDKRHLKECERCEAGPHAVDHFTRSISLTGDLSPEQKASLLNIAEKCPVHKTLEASSHIETTLSEKA
;
A
#
# COMPACT_ATOMS: atom_id res chain seq x y z
N MET A 1 9.23 0.30 -7.46
CA MET A 1 7.99 -0.45 -7.80
C MET A 1 8.05 -0.84 -9.26
N GLN A 2 7.49 -1.98 -9.64
CA GLN A 2 7.39 -2.41 -11.02
C GLN A 2 5.93 -2.26 -11.47
N THR A 3 5.73 -1.78 -12.70
CA THR A 3 4.39 -1.65 -13.30
C THR A 3 4.39 -2.45 -14.60
N GLU A 4 3.41 -3.33 -14.73
CA GLU A 4 3.19 -4.14 -15.93
C GLU A 4 1.79 -3.87 -16.45
N GLU A 5 1.67 -3.50 -17.72
CA GLU A 5 0.39 -3.37 -18.43
C GLU A 5 0.20 -4.59 -19.33
N PHE A 6 -1.00 -5.15 -19.33
CA PHE A 6 -1.28 -6.37 -20.10
C PHE A 6 -2.78 -6.49 -20.40
N ILE A 7 -3.08 -7.37 -21.33
CA ILE A 7 -4.45 -7.71 -21.72
C ILE A 7 -4.76 -9.12 -21.21
N PHE A 8 -5.97 -9.32 -20.69
CA PHE A 8 -6.45 -10.62 -20.23
C PHE A 8 -7.93 -10.82 -20.61
N PRO A 9 -8.43 -12.07 -20.63
CA PRO A 9 -9.81 -12.36 -20.97
C PRO A 9 -10.78 -11.74 -19.97
N GLY A 10 -11.82 -11.04 -20.46
CA GLY A 10 -12.95 -10.55 -19.69
C GLY A 10 -14.25 -11.25 -20.06
N SER A 11 -15.36 -10.81 -19.47
CA SER A 11 -16.69 -11.42 -19.65
C SER A 11 -17.24 -11.20 -21.06
N GLN A 12 -16.92 -10.08 -21.71
CA GLN A 12 -17.43 -9.70 -23.04
C GLN A 12 -16.35 -9.17 -23.99
N GLY A 13 -15.10 -9.47 -23.70
CA GLY A 13 -13.96 -9.05 -24.50
C GLY A 13 -12.68 -8.97 -23.66
N PRO A 14 -11.54 -8.72 -24.31
CA PRO A 14 -10.27 -8.51 -23.61
C PRO A 14 -10.31 -7.30 -22.69
N LEU A 15 -9.79 -7.45 -21.46
CA LEU A 15 -9.67 -6.39 -20.48
C LEU A 15 -8.22 -5.89 -20.37
N SER A 16 -8.07 -4.58 -20.19
CA SER A 16 -6.80 -3.95 -19.94
C SER A 16 -6.52 -3.92 -18.42
N GLY A 17 -5.43 -4.53 -18.01
CA GLY A 17 -4.95 -4.59 -16.64
C GLY A 17 -3.62 -3.90 -16.44
N ARG A 18 -3.44 -3.31 -15.25
CA ARG A 18 -2.18 -2.74 -14.75
C ARG A 18 -1.87 -3.36 -13.41
N LEU A 19 -0.78 -4.12 -13.35
CA LEU A 19 -0.25 -4.71 -12.13
C LEU A 19 0.89 -3.85 -11.60
N VAL A 20 0.72 -3.35 -10.38
CA VAL A 20 1.77 -2.62 -9.65
C VAL A 20 2.27 -3.50 -8.53
N THR A 21 3.57 -3.82 -8.55
CA THR A 21 4.21 -4.64 -7.52
C THR A 21 5.37 -3.90 -6.86
N PRO A 22 5.64 -4.13 -5.57
CA PRO A 22 6.91 -3.75 -4.99
C PRO A 22 8.05 -4.50 -5.71
N GLY A 23 9.28 -3.98 -5.61
CA GLY A 23 10.46 -4.61 -6.25
C GLY A 23 10.92 -5.93 -5.62
N TYR A 24 10.07 -6.58 -4.81
CA TYR A 24 10.34 -7.82 -4.09
C TYR A 24 9.09 -8.72 -4.06
N PRO A 25 9.24 -10.04 -3.82
CA PRO A 25 8.10 -10.97 -3.70
C PRO A 25 7.16 -10.58 -2.56
N VAL A 26 5.86 -10.69 -2.81
CA VAL A 26 4.80 -10.33 -1.86
C VAL A 26 3.90 -11.53 -1.58
N ASP A 27 3.36 -11.57 -0.34
CA ASP A 27 2.47 -12.65 0.10
C ASP A 27 0.98 -12.30 -0.12
N HIS A 28 0.66 -11.03 -0.38
CA HIS A 28 -0.70 -10.54 -0.51
C HIS A 28 -0.90 -9.73 -1.78
N SER A 29 -2.04 -9.95 -2.40
CA SER A 29 -2.44 -9.22 -3.59
C SER A 29 -3.83 -8.61 -3.46
N VAL A 30 -4.08 -7.59 -4.28
CA VAL A 30 -5.27 -6.73 -4.25
C VAL A 30 -5.83 -6.60 -5.64
N VAL A 31 -7.15 -6.69 -5.79
CA VAL A 31 -7.85 -6.20 -6.99
C VAL A 31 -8.49 -4.86 -6.63
N PHE A 32 -8.23 -3.84 -7.46
CA PHE A 32 -8.84 -2.53 -7.37
C PHE A 32 -9.86 -2.32 -8.48
N ALA A 33 -11.13 -2.06 -8.13
CA ALA A 33 -12.24 -1.78 -9.04
C ALA A 33 -12.57 -0.29 -9.04
N HIS A 34 -12.47 0.35 -10.19
CA HIS A 34 -12.77 1.78 -10.36
C HIS A 34 -14.27 2.09 -10.40
N CYS A 35 -14.61 3.39 -10.37
CA CYS A 35 -15.98 3.89 -10.40
C CYS A 35 -16.65 3.71 -11.77
N PHE A 36 -18.01 3.82 -11.77
CA PHE A 36 -18.84 3.79 -12.98
C PHE A 36 -18.39 4.87 -13.97
N THR A 37 -18.23 4.50 -15.25
CA THR A 37 -17.75 5.37 -16.33
C THR A 37 -16.34 5.95 -16.17
N CYS A 38 -15.59 5.52 -15.15
CA CYS A 38 -14.20 5.88 -14.95
C CYS A 38 -13.24 4.95 -15.75
N SER A 39 -11.96 4.99 -15.38
CA SER A 39 -10.94 4.03 -15.81
C SER A 39 -9.88 3.87 -14.71
N GLN A 40 -9.01 2.87 -14.87
CA GLN A 40 -7.84 2.71 -14.00
C GLN A 40 -6.87 3.91 -14.05
N ASP A 41 -7.04 4.81 -15.03
CA ASP A 41 -6.17 5.96 -15.24
C ASP A 41 -6.54 7.21 -14.45
N ILE A 42 -7.70 7.22 -13.75
CA ILE A 42 -8.06 8.37 -12.93
C ILE A 42 -7.01 8.57 -11.81
N PRO A 43 -6.69 9.84 -11.46
CA PRO A 43 -5.63 10.15 -10.50
C PRO A 43 -5.77 9.41 -9.15
N ALA A 44 -6.99 9.31 -8.62
CA ALA A 44 -7.26 8.61 -7.38
C ALA A 44 -6.92 7.12 -7.47
N ALA A 45 -7.33 6.41 -8.55
CA ALA A 45 -7.03 5.00 -8.75
C ALA A 45 -5.51 4.76 -8.81
N LYS A 46 -4.79 5.53 -9.64
CA LYS A 46 -3.32 5.46 -9.75
C LYS A 46 -2.63 5.68 -8.39
N ARG A 47 -3.11 6.66 -7.65
CA ARG A 47 -2.53 7.01 -6.35
C ARG A 47 -2.78 5.95 -5.29
N ILE A 48 -4.02 5.46 -5.19
CA ILE A 48 -4.38 4.42 -4.22
C ILE A 48 -3.61 3.14 -4.53
N THR A 49 -3.57 2.70 -5.78
CA THR A 49 -2.85 1.49 -6.18
C THR A 49 -1.35 1.59 -5.92
N ALA A 50 -0.73 2.72 -6.26
CA ALA A 50 0.69 2.96 -5.97
C ALA A 50 0.99 2.97 -4.47
N LYS A 51 0.13 3.60 -3.65
CA LYS A 51 0.30 3.63 -2.18
C LYS A 51 0.13 2.26 -1.54
N LEU A 52 -0.81 1.44 -2.01
CA LEU A 52 -0.98 0.06 -1.55
C LEU A 52 0.23 -0.79 -1.93
N ALA A 53 0.75 -0.62 -3.16
CA ALA A 53 1.97 -1.31 -3.59
C ALA A 53 3.20 -0.88 -2.76
N ALA A 54 3.34 0.41 -2.44
CA ALA A 54 4.37 0.91 -1.54
C ALA A 54 4.29 0.36 -0.11
N ARG A 55 3.17 -0.27 0.25
CA ARG A 55 2.96 -0.96 1.54
C ARG A 55 3.14 -2.48 1.43
N GLY A 56 3.74 -2.95 0.34
CA GLY A 56 4.08 -4.36 0.15
C GLY A 56 2.96 -5.24 -0.39
N LEU A 57 2.00 -4.68 -1.11
CA LEU A 57 0.92 -5.40 -1.75
C LEU A 57 1.11 -5.43 -3.28
N ALA A 58 0.85 -6.55 -3.96
CA ALA A 58 0.69 -6.54 -5.41
C ALA A 58 -0.71 -6.06 -5.77
N VAL A 59 -0.86 -5.04 -6.57
CA VAL A 59 -2.15 -4.43 -6.87
C VAL A 59 -2.46 -4.51 -8.36
N LEU A 60 -3.52 -5.24 -8.70
CA LEU A 60 -4.10 -5.24 -10.04
C LEU A 60 -5.25 -4.23 -10.08
N SER A 61 -5.12 -3.19 -10.88
CA SER A 61 -6.23 -2.40 -11.40
C SER A 61 -6.53 -2.80 -12.84
N PHE A 62 -7.76 -2.63 -13.28
CA PHE A 62 -8.15 -2.95 -14.66
C PHE A 62 -9.31 -2.05 -15.09
N ASP A 63 -9.52 -1.93 -16.37
CA ASP A 63 -10.69 -1.28 -16.94
C ASP A 63 -11.79 -2.31 -17.16
N PHE A 64 -13.01 -2.03 -16.71
CA PHE A 64 -14.18 -2.87 -17.03
C PHE A 64 -14.48 -2.89 -18.51
N THR A 65 -15.17 -3.92 -19.00
CA THR A 65 -15.61 -4.04 -20.40
C THR A 65 -16.21 -2.73 -20.92
N GLY A 66 -15.76 -2.30 -22.11
CA GLY A 66 -16.24 -1.07 -22.78
C GLY A 66 -15.79 0.23 -22.12
N LEU A 67 -14.85 0.19 -21.16
CA LEU A 67 -14.30 1.37 -20.48
C LEU A 67 -12.78 1.41 -20.63
N GLY A 68 -12.21 2.64 -20.56
CA GLY A 68 -10.77 2.87 -20.59
C GLY A 68 -10.10 2.29 -21.83
N HIS A 69 -9.20 1.33 -21.61
CA HIS A 69 -8.47 0.61 -22.65
C HIS A 69 -8.94 -0.83 -22.85
N SER A 70 -10.03 -1.23 -22.18
CA SER A 70 -10.65 -2.55 -22.38
C SER A 70 -11.51 -2.56 -23.63
N ASP A 71 -11.55 -3.70 -24.29
CA ASP A 71 -12.41 -3.93 -25.45
C ASP A 71 -13.88 -4.16 -25.04
N GLY A 72 -14.75 -4.32 -26.05
CA GLY A 72 -16.17 -4.50 -25.89
C GLY A 72 -16.96 -3.18 -25.96
N GLU A 73 -18.26 -3.32 -26.07
CA GLU A 73 -19.17 -2.17 -26.14
C GLU A 73 -19.86 -1.96 -24.79
N PHE A 74 -19.76 -0.75 -24.23
CA PHE A 74 -20.38 -0.43 -22.94
C PHE A 74 -21.88 -0.70 -22.92
N GLU A 75 -22.59 -0.51 -24.03
CA GLU A 75 -24.03 -0.78 -24.14
C GLU A 75 -24.43 -2.25 -23.90
N ASN A 76 -23.48 -3.19 -24.04
CA ASN A 76 -23.70 -4.60 -23.79
C ASN A 76 -23.36 -5.01 -22.35
N THR A 77 -22.90 -4.09 -21.52
CA THR A 77 -22.51 -4.38 -20.13
C THR A 77 -23.69 -4.33 -19.17
N SER A 78 -23.52 -4.94 -18.02
CA SER A 78 -24.44 -4.93 -16.89
C SER A 78 -23.67 -4.89 -15.58
N PHE A 79 -24.33 -4.71 -14.44
CA PHE A 79 -23.68 -4.86 -13.15
C PHE A 79 -23.18 -6.30 -12.94
N THR A 80 -23.96 -7.27 -13.40
CA THR A 80 -23.60 -8.70 -13.38
C THR A 80 -22.33 -8.95 -14.19
N SER A 81 -22.21 -8.40 -15.41
CA SER A 81 -20.99 -8.55 -16.22
C SER A 81 -19.76 -7.88 -15.56
N ASN A 82 -19.94 -6.77 -14.84
CA ASN A 82 -18.85 -6.15 -14.07
C ASN A 82 -18.38 -7.03 -12.90
N VAL A 83 -19.30 -7.75 -12.25
CA VAL A 83 -18.96 -8.74 -11.22
C VAL A 83 -18.18 -9.91 -11.83
N ASP A 84 -18.54 -10.36 -13.04
CA ASP A 84 -17.81 -11.40 -13.78
C ASP A 84 -16.42 -10.91 -14.21
N ASP A 85 -16.27 -9.67 -14.70
CA ASP A 85 -14.97 -9.08 -15.02
C ASP A 85 -14.05 -9.04 -13.78
N LEU A 86 -14.59 -8.67 -12.61
CA LEU A 86 -13.85 -8.70 -11.34
C LEU A 86 -13.39 -10.11 -10.96
N ARG A 87 -14.25 -11.13 -11.16
CA ARG A 87 -13.87 -12.51 -10.89
C ARG A 87 -12.73 -12.96 -11.81
N LEU A 88 -12.79 -12.63 -13.09
CA LEU A 88 -11.75 -12.94 -14.07
C LEU A 88 -10.43 -12.17 -13.75
N ALA A 89 -10.52 -10.91 -13.32
CA ALA A 89 -9.37 -10.16 -12.85
C ALA A 89 -8.72 -10.81 -11.62
N ALA A 90 -9.51 -11.35 -10.70
CA ALA A 90 -9.00 -12.08 -9.53
C ALA A 90 -8.28 -13.39 -9.93
N GLU A 91 -8.81 -14.12 -10.90
CA GLU A 91 -8.19 -15.32 -11.47
C GLU A 91 -6.88 -14.99 -12.19
N GLU A 92 -6.86 -13.90 -12.97
CA GLU A 92 -5.65 -13.44 -13.65
C GLU A 92 -4.55 -13.00 -12.65
N LEU A 93 -4.93 -12.29 -11.59
CA LEU A 93 -4.00 -11.91 -10.52
C LEU A 93 -3.43 -13.14 -9.79
N GLN A 94 -4.28 -14.14 -9.53
CA GLN A 94 -3.83 -15.42 -8.95
C GLN A 94 -2.80 -16.12 -9.86
N ARG A 95 -3.01 -16.08 -11.17
CA ARG A 95 -2.10 -16.72 -12.14
C ARG A 95 -0.74 -16.01 -12.21
N ARG A 96 -0.71 -14.68 -12.05
CA ARG A 96 0.51 -13.87 -12.18
C ARG A 96 1.31 -13.76 -10.90
N VAL A 97 0.65 -13.64 -9.76
CA VAL A 97 1.28 -13.35 -8.47
C VAL A 97 0.79 -14.29 -7.39
N ALA A 98 -0.44 -14.08 -6.91
CA ALA A 98 -1.08 -14.81 -5.83
C ALA A 98 -2.59 -14.54 -5.86
N PRO A 99 -3.42 -15.42 -5.28
CA PRO A 99 -4.86 -15.16 -5.17
C PRO A 99 -5.10 -13.91 -4.32
N PRO A 100 -6.06 -13.03 -4.74
CA PRO A 100 -6.32 -11.78 -4.04
C PRO A 100 -6.80 -12.04 -2.62
N SER A 101 -6.19 -11.34 -1.67
CA SER A 101 -6.57 -11.37 -0.26
C SER A 101 -7.33 -10.12 0.18
N LEU A 102 -7.26 -9.05 -0.62
CA LEU A 102 -7.98 -7.79 -0.43
C LEU A 102 -8.66 -7.38 -1.75
N LEU A 103 -9.91 -6.95 -1.66
CA LEU A 103 -10.59 -6.24 -2.72
C LEU A 103 -10.82 -4.79 -2.31
N VAL A 104 -10.56 -3.85 -3.22
CA VAL A 104 -10.83 -2.43 -3.01
C VAL A 104 -11.71 -1.93 -4.14
N GLY A 105 -12.82 -1.30 -3.83
CA GLY A 105 -13.73 -0.78 -4.85
C GLY A 105 -14.17 0.66 -4.58
N HIS A 106 -14.19 1.47 -5.65
CA HIS A 106 -14.63 2.84 -5.59
C HIS A 106 -15.98 3.00 -6.28
N SER A 107 -16.93 3.67 -5.63
CA SER A 107 -18.28 3.94 -6.15
C SER A 107 -18.99 2.63 -6.56
N LEU A 108 -19.49 2.50 -7.78
CA LEU A 108 -20.10 1.25 -8.27
C LEU A 108 -19.13 0.06 -8.21
N GLY A 109 -17.83 0.28 -8.41
CA GLY A 109 -16.80 -0.74 -8.16
C GLY A 109 -16.81 -1.23 -6.71
N GLY A 110 -17.18 -0.37 -5.75
CA GLY A 110 -17.38 -0.74 -4.35
C GLY A 110 -18.56 -1.70 -4.14
N ALA A 111 -19.68 -1.48 -4.83
CA ALA A 111 -20.80 -2.41 -4.86
C ALA A 111 -20.40 -3.76 -5.51
N ALA A 112 -19.63 -3.69 -6.61
CA ALA A 112 -19.18 -4.87 -7.33
C ALA A 112 -18.21 -5.74 -6.51
N VAL A 113 -17.26 -5.14 -5.75
CA VAL A 113 -16.36 -5.92 -4.87
C VAL A 113 -17.10 -6.59 -3.71
N ILE A 114 -18.17 -5.96 -3.17
CA ILE A 114 -19.05 -6.61 -2.20
C ILE A 114 -19.75 -7.81 -2.84
N ALA A 115 -20.30 -7.65 -4.05
CA ALA A 115 -21.04 -8.69 -4.73
C ALA A 115 -20.16 -9.90 -5.09
N VAL A 116 -18.92 -9.67 -5.54
CA VAL A 116 -18.01 -10.74 -5.96
C VAL A 116 -17.29 -11.43 -4.79
N ALA A 117 -17.04 -10.74 -3.68
CA ALA A 117 -16.21 -11.25 -2.58
C ALA A 117 -16.63 -12.64 -2.06
N PRO A 118 -17.92 -13.00 -1.89
CA PRO A 118 -18.32 -14.33 -1.46
C PRO A 118 -17.93 -15.46 -2.45
N HIS A 119 -17.59 -15.12 -3.69
CA HIS A 119 -17.18 -16.06 -4.73
C HIS A 119 -15.65 -16.22 -4.85
N ILE A 120 -14.87 -15.47 -4.05
CA ILE A 120 -13.40 -15.53 -4.03
C ILE A 120 -12.91 -15.93 -2.63
N PRO A 121 -12.73 -17.24 -2.35
CA PRO A 121 -12.44 -17.73 -0.99
C PRO A 121 -11.13 -17.21 -0.37
N SER A 122 -10.20 -16.74 -1.21
CA SER A 122 -8.92 -16.17 -0.76
C SER A 122 -9.07 -14.79 -0.13
N VAL A 123 -10.17 -14.07 -0.41
CA VAL A 123 -10.41 -12.72 0.11
C VAL A 123 -10.64 -12.77 1.61
N LYS A 124 -9.85 -11.97 2.34
CA LYS A 124 -9.93 -11.82 3.81
C LYS A 124 -10.39 -10.43 4.22
N ALA A 125 -10.32 -9.48 3.29
CA ALA A 125 -10.69 -8.09 3.53
C ALA A 125 -11.32 -7.48 2.26
N VAL A 126 -12.31 -6.61 2.47
CA VAL A 126 -12.96 -5.80 1.42
C VAL A 126 -13.00 -4.36 1.90
N ALA A 127 -12.58 -3.42 1.07
CA ALA A 127 -12.66 -1.99 1.34
C ALA A 127 -13.49 -1.29 0.25
N THR A 128 -14.44 -0.47 0.64
CA THR A 128 -15.26 0.33 -0.28
C THR A 128 -15.04 1.80 -0.05
N ILE A 129 -15.03 2.59 -1.12
CA ILE A 129 -14.88 4.05 -1.10
C ILE A 129 -16.09 4.65 -1.82
N GLY A 130 -16.92 5.42 -1.13
CA GLY A 130 -18.08 6.10 -1.71
C GLY A 130 -19.05 5.14 -2.42
N ALA A 131 -19.22 3.91 -1.93
CA ALA A 131 -20.01 2.87 -2.58
C ALA A 131 -21.51 3.06 -2.37
N PRO A 132 -22.37 2.85 -3.38
CA PRO A 132 -23.80 2.76 -3.20
C PRO A 132 -24.18 1.41 -2.56
N PHE A 133 -25.21 1.43 -1.72
CA PHE A 133 -25.80 0.22 -1.13
C PHE A 133 -26.59 -0.62 -2.16
N GLU A 134 -27.26 0.05 -3.08
CA GLU A 134 -27.99 -0.57 -4.18
C GLU A 134 -27.38 -0.13 -5.52
N PRO A 135 -27.01 -1.05 -6.44
CA PRO A 135 -26.50 -0.67 -7.76
C PRO A 135 -27.42 0.27 -8.52
N ALA A 136 -28.74 0.13 -8.34
CA ALA A 136 -29.77 0.99 -8.93
C ALA A 136 -29.64 2.50 -8.56
N HIS A 137 -28.88 2.82 -7.52
CA HIS A 137 -28.63 4.22 -7.11
C HIS A 137 -28.08 5.07 -8.27
N ILE A 138 -27.28 4.49 -9.16
CA ILE A 138 -26.67 5.24 -10.28
C ILE A 138 -27.72 5.80 -11.29
N LYS A 139 -28.98 5.35 -11.27
CA LYS A 139 -30.05 5.84 -12.14
C LYS A 139 -30.26 7.37 -12.05
N HIS A 140 -30.00 7.95 -10.86
CA HIS A 140 -30.13 9.40 -10.67
C HIS A 140 -29.19 10.19 -11.59
N LEU A 141 -28.04 9.61 -12.00
CA LEU A 141 -27.06 10.27 -12.88
C LEU A 141 -27.60 10.52 -14.30
N PHE A 142 -28.64 9.77 -14.71
CA PHE A 142 -29.27 9.88 -16.01
C PHE A 142 -30.82 9.83 -15.92
N SER A 143 -31.35 10.34 -14.82
CA SER A 143 -32.80 10.35 -14.54
C SER A 143 -33.63 11.02 -15.65
N ALA A 144 -33.07 12.03 -16.33
CA ALA A 144 -33.75 12.71 -17.44
C ALA A 144 -33.95 11.82 -18.68
N SER A 145 -33.18 10.72 -18.82
CA SER A 145 -33.25 9.80 -19.98
C SER A 145 -33.97 8.50 -19.69
N LEU A 146 -34.49 8.27 -18.48
CA LEU A 146 -35.14 7.01 -18.11
C LEU A 146 -36.41 6.73 -18.93
N ASP A 147 -37.20 7.75 -19.20
CA ASP A 147 -38.42 7.61 -20.03
C ASP A 147 -38.05 7.28 -21.48
N ASP A 148 -36.99 7.87 -22.02
CA ASP A 148 -36.53 7.55 -23.38
C ASP A 148 -35.98 6.13 -23.47
N ILE A 149 -35.23 5.66 -22.46
CA ILE A 149 -34.72 4.29 -22.39
C ILE A 149 -35.89 3.32 -22.35
N SER A 150 -36.88 3.57 -21.50
CA SER A 150 -38.07 2.72 -21.39
C SER A 150 -38.89 2.66 -22.67
N ALA A 151 -38.96 3.75 -23.45
CA ALA A 151 -39.72 3.84 -24.67
C ALA A 151 -39.00 3.23 -25.89
N SER A 152 -37.68 3.37 -25.99
CA SER A 152 -36.86 2.99 -27.15
C SER A 152 -35.92 1.80 -26.91
N GLY A 153 -35.84 1.32 -25.67
CA GLY A 153 -34.94 0.24 -25.25
C GLY A 153 -33.53 0.72 -24.91
N LYS A 154 -33.13 1.94 -25.33
CA LYS A 154 -31.83 2.55 -25.01
C LYS A 154 -31.82 4.07 -25.23
N ALA A 155 -30.91 4.78 -24.56
CA ALA A 155 -30.65 6.19 -24.85
C ALA A 155 -29.16 6.51 -24.63
N GLU A 156 -28.69 7.52 -25.36
CA GLU A 156 -27.37 8.10 -25.12
C GLU A 156 -27.46 9.10 -23.97
N VAL A 157 -26.56 8.97 -23.00
CA VAL A 157 -26.44 9.83 -21.81
C VAL A 157 -25.03 10.36 -21.69
N THR A 158 -24.89 11.60 -21.22
CA THR A 158 -23.55 12.18 -20.97
C THR A 158 -23.16 12.00 -19.52
N LEU A 159 -22.14 11.20 -19.24
CA LEU A 159 -21.61 10.92 -17.90
C LEU A 159 -20.14 11.30 -17.84
N GLY A 160 -19.77 12.16 -16.90
CA GLY A 160 -18.39 12.66 -16.78
C GLY A 160 -17.87 13.36 -18.04
N GLY A 161 -18.76 13.99 -18.84
CA GLY A 161 -18.43 14.68 -20.10
C GLY A 161 -18.23 13.74 -21.30
N ARG A 162 -18.52 12.45 -21.18
CA ARG A 162 -18.45 11.45 -22.28
C ARG A 162 -19.82 10.86 -22.56
N PRO A 163 -20.15 10.56 -23.84
CA PRO A 163 -21.38 9.87 -24.20
C PRO A 163 -21.30 8.38 -23.86
N PHE A 164 -22.39 7.83 -23.33
CA PHE A 164 -22.58 6.40 -23.07
C PHE A 164 -24.00 6.00 -23.51
N THR A 165 -24.14 4.84 -24.11
CA THR A 165 -25.43 4.24 -24.37
C THR A 165 -25.87 3.38 -23.20
N ILE A 166 -26.97 3.73 -22.54
CA ILE A 166 -27.61 2.94 -21.49
C ILE A 166 -28.80 2.19 -22.08
N THR A 167 -28.89 0.90 -21.82
CA THR A 167 -29.95 0.00 -22.31
C THR A 167 -30.97 -0.31 -21.21
N GLN A 168 -32.16 -0.76 -21.62
CA GLN A 168 -33.17 -1.28 -20.68
C GLN A 168 -32.65 -2.51 -19.91
N ASP A 169 -31.91 -3.39 -20.58
CA ASP A 169 -31.31 -4.59 -19.94
C ASP A 169 -30.35 -4.20 -18.81
N PHE A 170 -29.56 -3.12 -19.00
CA PHE A 170 -28.73 -2.58 -17.93
C PHE A 170 -29.55 -2.08 -16.74
N LEU A 171 -30.68 -1.38 -17.01
CA LEU A 171 -31.59 -0.90 -15.95
C LEU A 171 -32.21 -2.04 -15.18
N ASP A 172 -32.66 -3.08 -15.88
CA ASP A 172 -33.29 -4.25 -15.27
C ASP A 172 -32.28 -5.04 -14.42
N ASP A 173 -31.05 -5.15 -14.89
CA ASP A 173 -29.97 -5.82 -14.15
C ASP A 173 -29.64 -5.09 -12.84
N ILE A 174 -29.42 -3.75 -12.89
CA ILE A 174 -29.13 -2.99 -11.65
C ILE A 174 -30.31 -2.95 -10.70
N ASP A 175 -31.56 -3.01 -11.21
CA ASP A 175 -32.77 -3.05 -10.38
C ASP A 175 -32.98 -4.42 -9.69
N SER A 176 -32.52 -5.49 -10.33
CA SER A 176 -32.59 -6.85 -9.77
C SER A 176 -31.42 -7.14 -8.82
N SER A 177 -30.32 -6.44 -8.98
CA SER A 177 -29.10 -6.63 -8.17
C SER A 177 -29.28 -6.13 -6.74
N ARG A 178 -28.97 -6.97 -5.76
CA ARG A 178 -29.08 -6.65 -4.33
C ARG A 178 -27.81 -7.03 -3.60
N LEU A 179 -27.27 -6.13 -2.79
CA LEU A 179 -26.06 -6.40 -2.00
C LEU A 179 -26.33 -7.10 -0.67
N ILE A 180 -27.56 -7.06 -0.14
CA ILE A 180 -27.90 -7.71 1.13
C ILE A 180 -27.52 -9.20 1.16
N PRO A 181 -27.80 -10.03 0.15
CA PRO A 181 -27.39 -11.42 0.17
C PRO A 181 -25.88 -11.62 0.15
N ALA A 182 -25.14 -10.74 -0.54
CA ALA A 182 -23.68 -10.79 -0.58
C ALA A 182 -23.08 -10.37 0.77
N LEU A 183 -23.55 -9.27 1.38
CA LEU A 183 -23.17 -8.83 2.72
C LEU A 183 -23.44 -9.89 3.79
N ALA A 184 -24.59 -10.58 3.68
CA ALA A 184 -24.93 -11.67 4.59
C ALA A 184 -24.05 -12.92 4.42
N LYS A 185 -23.46 -13.14 3.25
CA LYS A 185 -22.53 -14.25 2.95
C LYS A 185 -21.06 -13.86 3.06
N LEU A 186 -20.76 -12.58 3.22
CA LEU A 186 -19.37 -12.09 3.28
C LEU A 186 -18.63 -12.70 4.48
N ASP A 187 -17.63 -13.51 4.19
CA ASP A 187 -16.71 -14.13 5.16
C ASP A 187 -15.34 -13.42 5.13
N ALA A 188 -15.39 -12.10 5.12
CA ALA A 188 -14.22 -11.22 5.12
C ALA A 188 -14.49 -9.98 5.96
N ALA A 189 -13.44 -9.36 6.45
CA ALA A 189 -13.55 -8.06 7.12
C ALA A 189 -13.99 -6.99 6.11
N LEU A 190 -14.88 -6.08 6.51
CA LEU A 190 -15.35 -4.98 5.67
C LEU A 190 -14.91 -3.63 6.22
N LEU A 191 -14.32 -2.80 5.36
CA LEU A 191 -14.06 -1.38 5.62
C LEU A 191 -14.91 -0.53 4.69
N VAL A 192 -15.69 0.35 5.26
CA VAL A 192 -16.49 1.33 4.51
C VAL A 192 -15.87 2.71 4.71
N LEU A 193 -15.37 3.33 3.62
CA LEU A 193 -14.90 4.71 3.61
C LEU A 193 -15.91 5.56 2.83
N HIS A 194 -16.37 6.66 3.42
CA HIS A 194 -17.35 7.52 2.76
C HIS A 194 -17.23 8.97 3.23
N SER A 195 -17.41 9.90 2.29
CA SER A 195 -17.45 11.33 2.63
C SER A 195 -18.85 11.74 3.08
N PRO A 196 -18.99 12.48 4.18
CA PRO A 196 -20.29 13.00 4.62
C PRO A 196 -20.85 14.09 3.69
N VAL A 197 -20.02 14.64 2.80
CA VAL A 197 -20.39 15.67 1.82
C VAL A 197 -20.35 15.15 0.38
N ASP A 198 -20.37 13.81 0.21
CA ASP A 198 -20.42 13.20 -1.12
C ASP A 198 -21.72 13.61 -1.85
N ALA A 199 -21.56 14.32 -2.96
CA ALA A 199 -22.68 14.85 -3.75
C ALA A 199 -23.22 13.85 -4.80
N ILE A 200 -22.57 12.67 -4.95
CA ILE A 200 -22.93 11.65 -5.94
C ILE A 200 -23.59 10.45 -5.26
N VAL A 201 -22.97 9.94 -4.21
CA VAL A 201 -23.52 8.83 -3.40
C VAL A 201 -23.66 9.32 -1.98
N ASP A 202 -24.90 9.54 -1.54
CA ASP A 202 -25.18 10.04 -0.19
C ASP A 202 -24.61 9.08 0.88
N VAL A 203 -24.07 9.65 1.95
CA VAL A 203 -23.43 8.92 3.05
C VAL A 203 -24.35 7.90 3.74
N SER A 204 -25.68 8.04 3.62
CA SER A 204 -26.63 7.03 4.10
C SER A 204 -26.41 5.64 3.49
N ASN A 205 -25.88 5.58 2.25
CA ASN A 205 -25.50 4.30 1.64
C ASN A 205 -24.42 3.57 2.45
N ALA A 206 -23.46 4.29 3.01
CA ALA A 206 -22.45 3.71 3.89
C ALA A 206 -23.07 3.16 5.18
N ALA A 207 -24.06 3.85 5.73
CA ALA A 207 -24.79 3.37 6.91
C ALA A 207 -25.55 2.08 6.62
N GLU A 208 -26.23 1.98 5.47
CA GLU A 208 -26.93 0.77 5.03
C GLU A 208 -25.96 -0.39 4.81
N ILE A 209 -24.85 -0.19 4.08
CA ILE A 209 -23.81 -1.21 3.90
C ILE A 209 -23.29 -1.68 5.27
N PHE A 210 -22.94 -0.73 6.13
CA PHE A 210 -22.41 -1.03 7.46
C PHE A 210 -23.42 -1.79 8.33
N GLN A 211 -24.70 -1.42 8.30
CA GLN A 211 -25.74 -2.06 9.09
C GLN A 211 -25.96 -3.52 8.68
N HIS A 212 -25.99 -3.81 7.36
CA HIS A 212 -26.25 -5.15 6.83
C HIS A 212 -25.04 -6.07 6.84
N ALA A 213 -23.83 -5.53 6.96
CA ALA A 213 -22.61 -6.32 7.01
C ALA A 213 -22.43 -7.02 8.36
N LYS A 214 -21.81 -8.21 8.32
CA LYS A 214 -21.35 -8.92 9.51
C LYS A 214 -20.07 -8.32 10.07
N HIS A 215 -19.75 -8.61 11.32
CA HIS A 215 -18.43 -8.35 11.88
C HIS A 215 -17.38 -9.37 11.35
N PRO A 216 -16.10 -8.96 11.20
CA PRO A 216 -15.57 -7.65 11.53
C PRO A 216 -15.89 -6.59 10.47
N LYS A 217 -16.32 -5.41 10.90
CA LYS A 217 -16.61 -4.27 10.03
C LYS A 217 -16.12 -2.96 10.65
N SER A 218 -15.72 -2.02 9.82
CA SER A 218 -15.19 -0.70 10.21
C SER A 218 -15.77 0.37 9.30
N PHE A 219 -15.96 1.58 9.83
CA PHE A 219 -16.33 2.76 9.06
C PHE A 219 -15.30 3.87 9.28
N ILE A 220 -14.92 4.55 8.22
CA ILE A 220 -14.07 5.74 8.26
C ILE A 220 -14.73 6.86 7.46
N SER A 221 -14.89 8.00 8.11
CA SER A 221 -15.34 9.23 7.44
C SER A 221 -14.18 9.84 6.65
N LEU A 222 -14.44 10.19 5.39
CA LEU A 222 -13.53 10.95 4.54
C LEU A 222 -13.99 12.42 4.55
N ASP A 223 -13.76 13.10 5.68
CA ASP A 223 -14.28 14.44 5.92
C ASP A 223 -13.79 15.44 4.87
N GLY A 224 -14.74 16.06 4.16
CA GLY A 224 -14.46 17.06 3.14
C GLY A 224 -14.05 16.52 1.76
N ALA A 225 -13.83 15.22 1.60
CA ALA A 225 -13.47 14.64 0.32
C ALA A 225 -14.61 14.68 -0.69
N ASP A 226 -14.30 14.93 -1.96
CA ASP A 226 -15.27 14.73 -3.04
C ASP A 226 -15.41 13.26 -3.41
N HIS A 227 -16.49 12.93 -4.15
CA HIS A 227 -16.77 11.55 -4.55
C HIS A 227 -15.60 10.89 -5.32
N LEU A 228 -14.85 11.63 -6.13
CA LEU A 228 -13.78 11.11 -6.97
C LEU A 228 -12.40 11.18 -6.32
N LEU A 229 -12.30 11.66 -5.07
CA LEU A 229 -11.02 11.85 -4.36
C LEU A 229 -10.00 12.63 -5.22
N ARG A 230 -10.42 13.78 -5.77
CA ARG A 230 -9.58 14.61 -6.64
C ARG A 230 -8.43 15.25 -5.86
N ASP A 231 -8.63 15.57 -4.59
CA ASP A 231 -7.55 16.03 -3.74
C ASP A 231 -6.58 14.88 -3.46
N VAL A 232 -5.31 15.19 -3.64
CA VAL A 232 -4.19 14.28 -3.41
C VAL A 232 -4.16 13.77 -1.97
N ALA A 233 -4.45 14.64 -1.00
CA ALA A 233 -4.42 14.30 0.41
C ALA A 233 -5.52 13.30 0.76
N ASP A 234 -6.72 13.42 0.18
CA ASP A 234 -7.84 12.51 0.42
C ASP A 234 -7.55 11.11 -0.12
N ALA A 235 -7.01 11.01 -1.34
CA ALA A 235 -6.62 9.74 -1.94
C ALA A 235 -5.50 9.06 -1.14
N ASP A 236 -4.51 9.83 -0.69
CA ASP A 236 -3.40 9.34 0.15
C ASP A 236 -3.89 8.89 1.52
N TYR A 237 -4.83 9.61 2.13
CA TYR A 237 -5.44 9.25 3.40
C TYR A 237 -6.23 7.94 3.27
N ALA A 238 -7.11 7.84 2.27
CA ALA A 238 -7.89 6.63 2.03
C ALA A 238 -6.99 5.41 1.83
N ALA A 239 -5.96 5.52 0.99
CA ALA A 239 -5.00 4.43 0.77
C ALA A 239 -4.23 4.05 2.03
N GLY A 240 -3.79 5.05 2.83
CA GLY A 240 -3.11 4.84 4.10
C GLY A 240 -3.96 4.09 5.11
N VAL A 241 -5.24 4.47 5.23
CA VAL A 241 -6.23 3.81 6.10
C VAL A 241 -6.48 2.38 5.65
N ILE A 242 -6.73 2.16 4.35
CA ILE A 242 -6.96 0.81 3.80
C ILE A 242 -5.76 -0.10 4.11
N ALA A 243 -4.54 0.36 3.84
CA ALA A 243 -3.33 -0.45 4.08
C ALA A 243 -3.13 -0.77 5.58
N ALA A 244 -3.29 0.22 6.46
CA ALA A 244 -3.14 0.02 7.90
C ALA A 244 -4.21 -0.92 8.47
N TRP A 245 -5.46 -0.74 8.05
CA TRP A 245 -6.58 -1.57 8.47
C TRP A 245 -6.46 -3.01 7.95
N ALA A 246 -6.13 -3.17 6.67
CA ALA A 246 -5.97 -4.48 6.03
C ALA A 246 -4.86 -5.31 6.70
N GLY A 247 -3.78 -4.68 7.16
CA GLY A 247 -2.69 -5.35 7.86
C GLY A 247 -3.11 -6.17 9.09
N ARG A 248 -4.29 -5.89 9.67
CA ARG A 248 -4.88 -6.72 10.74
C ARG A 248 -5.42 -8.06 10.23
N TYR A 249 -5.91 -8.10 8.99
CA TYR A 249 -6.62 -9.24 8.41
C TYR A 249 -5.77 -10.00 7.38
N LEU A 250 -4.69 -9.39 6.96
CA LEU A 250 -3.70 -9.94 6.05
C LEU A 250 -2.39 -10.19 6.82
N PRO A 251 -2.34 -11.21 7.71
CA PRO A 251 -1.13 -11.47 8.47
C PRO A 251 -0.01 -11.83 7.50
N VAL A 252 1.18 -11.29 7.75
CA VAL A 252 2.39 -11.75 7.06
C VAL A 252 2.46 -13.26 7.26
N ALA A 253 2.56 -14.01 6.16
CA ALA A 253 2.70 -15.45 6.24
C ALA A 253 3.88 -15.76 7.17
N ASP A 254 3.65 -16.54 8.22
CA ASP A 254 4.71 -17.11 9.03
C ASP A 254 5.46 -18.09 8.11
N THR A 255 6.39 -17.54 7.33
CA THR A 255 7.27 -18.33 6.47
C THR A 255 8.16 -19.10 7.40
N GLY A 256 7.63 -20.26 7.85
CA GLY A 256 8.28 -21.16 8.76
C GLY A 256 9.74 -21.28 8.41
N LYS A 257 10.60 -20.88 9.33
CA LYS A 257 12.06 -21.00 9.39
C LYS A 257 12.70 -21.52 8.10
N SER A 258 12.67 -20.69 7.05
CA SER A 258 13.62 -20.84 5.95
C SER A 258 15.02 -20.85 6.58
N LYS A 259 15.94 -21.66 6.08
CA LYS A 259 17.36 -21.63 6.45
C LYS A 259 17.97 -20.34 5.95
N GLN A 260 17.51 -19.20 6.47
CA GLN A 260 18.02 -17.87 6.16
C GLN A 260 19.23 -17.59 7.04
N SER A 261 20.12 -16.76 6.57
CA SER A 261 21.17 -16.12 7.36
C SER A 261 20.59 -15.70 8.72
N PRO A 262 21.31 -15.87 9.82
CA PRO A 262 20.85 -15.49 11.16
C PRO A 262 20.33 -14.06 11.25
N ASP A 263 20.77 -13.18 10.36
CA ASP A 263 20.42 -11.75 10.32
C ASP A 263 19.27 -11.43 9.34
N GLY A 264 18.83 -12.41 8.52
CA GLY A 264 17.83 -12.22 7.46
C GLY A 264 18.38 -11.41 6.27
N ASP A 265 17.75 -11.57 5.11
CA ASP A 265 18.13 -10.82 3.92
C ASP A 265 17.54 -9.42 3.97
N VAL A 266 18.29 -8.44 3.45
CA VAL A 266 17.83 -7.08 3.18
C VAL A 266 17.72 -6.91 1.67
N VAL A 267 16.50 -6.65 1.19
CA VAL A 267 16.23 -6.36 -0.21
C VAL A 267 15.99 -4.87 -0.36
N VAL A 268 16.73 -4.23 -1.24
CA VAL A 268 16.53 -2.81 -1.58
C VAL A 268 16.15 -2.71 -3.04
N ALA A 269 15.06 -2.02 -3.33
CA ALA A 269 14.56 -1.85 -4.69
C ALA A 269 14.19 -0.39 -4.95
N GLU A 270 14.55 0.11 -6.14
CA GLU A 270 14.15 1.45 -6.56
C GLU A 270 12.62 1.57 -6.69
N VAL A 271 12.09 2.71 -6.29
CA VAL A 271 10.65 3.02 -6.39
C VAL A 271 10.32 3.58 -7.78
N ASP A 272 11.17 4.47 -8.27
CA ASP A 272 11.04 5.18 -9.53
C ASP A 272 12.42 5.37 -10.16
N PRO A 273 12.65 4.94 -11.42
CA PRO A 273 13.94 5.12 -12.09
C PRO A 273 14.33 6.59 -12.33
N ALA A 274 13.38 7.53 -12.17
CA ALA A 274 13.64 8.97 -12.28
C ALA A 274 14.02 9.62 -10.93
N GLY A 275 13.98 8.87 -9.81
CA GLY A 275 14.21 9.37 -8.46
C GLY A 275 15.21 8.55 -7.65
N PHE A 276 15.40 8.94 -6.37
CA PHE A 276 16.30 8.25 -5.44
C PHE A 276 15.57 7.41 -4.39
N ALA A 277 14.24 7.47 -4.34
CA ALA A 277 13.47 6.73 -3.35
C ALA A 277 13.63 5.21 -3.52
N GLN A 278 13.95 4.52 -2.41
CA GLN A 278 14.16 3.09 -2.34
C GLN A 278 13.21 2.46 -1.33
N ASP A 279 12.57 1.36 -1.68
CA ASP A 279 11.88 0.50 -0.72
C ASP A 279 12.87 -0.52 -0.15
N ILE A 280 12.89 -0.65 1.18
CA ILE A 280 13.77 -1.55 1.91
C ILE A 280 12.91 -2.58 2.64
N LEU A 281 13.08 -3.86 2.32
CA LEU A 281 12.46 -4.97 3.02
C LEU A 281 13.52 -5.75 3.82
N ILE A 282 13.36 -5.83 5.14
CA ILE A 282 14.28 -6.52 6.05
C ILE A 282 13.62 -7.77 6.58
N ALA A 283 14.26 -8.92 6.40
CA ALA A 283 13.80 -10.22 6.88
C ALA A 283 12.32 -10.52 6.51
N ARG A 284 11.85 -10.00 5.36
CA ARG A 284 10.46 -10.12 4.86
C ARG A 284 9.37 -9.57 5.80
N THR A 285 9.76 -8.84 6.86
CA THR A 285 8.83 -8.40 7.91
C THR A 285 8.84 -6.89 8.11
N HIS A 286 10.02 -6.27 8.09
CA HIS A 286 10.16 -4.84 8.36
C HIS A 286 10.33 -4.07 7.05
N GLN A 287 9.52 -3.04 6.88
CA GLN A 287 9.59 -2.15 5.72
C GLN A 287 10.09 -0.78 6.14
N LEU A 288 11.06 -0.27 5.41
CA LEU A 288 11.60 1.08 5.54
C LEU A 288 11.65 1.72 4.16
N ARG A 289 11.81 3.04 4.13
CA ARG A 289 12.10 3.79 2.92
C ARG A 289 13.41 4.55 3.09
N ALA A 290 14.24 4.49 2.06
CA ALA A 290 15.37 5.38 1.91
C ALA A 290 15.11 6.38 0.79
N ASP A 291 15.63 7.60 0.92
CA ASP A 291 15.56 8.64 -0.10
C ASP A 291 16.64 9.68 0.17
N GLU A 292 16.86 10.57 -0.78
CA GLU A 292 17.73 11.72 -0.60
C GLU A 292 16.89 12.98 -0.41
N PRO A 293 17.48 14.06 0.19
CA PRO A 293 16.85 15.36 0.31
C PRO A 293 16.51 15.99 -1.05
N ALA A 294 15.53 16.91 -1.05
CA ALA A 294 15.05 17.54 -2.27
C ALA A 294 16.11 18.42 -2.97
N ASP A 295 17.05 18.99 -2.22
CA ASP A 295 18.13 19.83 -2.74
C ASP A 295 19.18 19.07 -3.55
N ILE A 296 19.24 17.74 -3.40
CA ILE A 296 20.10 16.86 -4.21
C ILE A 296 19.32 15.95 -5.15
N GLY A 297 18.04 16.23 -5.38
CA GLY A 297 17.19 15.56 -6.38
C GLY A 297 16.32 14.43 -5.81
N GLY A 298 16.30 14.21 -4.49
CA GLY A 298 15.36 13.31 -3.83
C GLY A 298 14.00 13.94 -3.58
N THR A 299 13.13 13.20 -2.91
CA THR A 299 11.78 13.65 -2.51
C THR A 299 11.61 13.73 -0.99
N ASN A 300 12.67 13.45 -0.22
CA ASN A 300 12.69 13.45 1.25
C ASN A 300 11.59 12.58 1.86
N THR A 301 11.30 11.44 1.25
CA THR A 301 10.26 10.48 1.71
C THR A 301 10.81 9.37 2.58
N GLY A 302 12.13 9.33 2.80
CA GLY A 302 12.81 8.35 3.62
C GLY A 302 14.12 8.85 4.21
N ALA A 303 14.78 8.01 5.00
CA ALA A 303 16.10 8.32 5.55
C ALA A 303 17.17 8.19 4.44
N THR A 304 18.20 9.05 4.49
CA THR A 304 19.35 8.88 3.58
C THR A 304 20.15 7.61 3.92
N PRO A 305 20.94 7.07 2.97
CA PRO A 305 21.79 5.91 3.24
C PRO A 305 22.71 6.10 4.45
N TYR A 306 23.30 7.28 4.61
CA TYR A 306 24.14 7.58 5.78
C TYR A 306 23.32 7.69 7.08
N GLN A 307 22.10 8.19 7.05
CA GLN A 307 21.21 8.17 8.22
C GLN A 307 20.84 6.75 8.64
N LEU A 308 20.71 5.81 7.70
CA LEU A 308 20.51 4.39 8.02
C LEU A 308 21.74 3.78 8.71
N LEU A 309 22.96 4.13 8.28
CA LEU A 309 24.20 3.73 8.97
C LEU A 309 24.26 4.33 10.40
N GLN A 310 23.92 5.59 10.57
CA GLN A 310 23.84 6.26 11.87
C GLN A 310 22.80 5.58 12.78
N ALA A 311 21.62 5.26 12.24
CA ALA A 311 20.57 4.56 12.98
C ALA A 311 21.03 3.16 13.43
N GLY A 312 21.69 2.41 12.55
CA GLY A 312 22.27 1.10 12.87
C GLY A 312 23.31 1.18 14.00
N LEU A 313 24.22 2.15 13.93
CA LEU A 313 25.23 2.41 14.96
C LEU A 313 24.58 2.82 16.29
N GLY A 314 23.61 3.73 16.26
CA GLY A 314 22.86 4.19 17.44
C GLY A 314 22.09 3.06 18.12
N ALA A 315 21.33 2.29 17.35
CA ALA A 315 20.56 1.15 17.84
C ALA A 315 21.45 0.09 18.49
N CYS A 316 22.54 -0.31 17.80
CA CYS A 316 23.48 -1.28 18.34
C CYS A 316 24.14 -0.77 19.65
N THR A 317 24.47 0.51 19.72
CA THR A 317 25.04 1.13 20.93
C THR A 317 24.08 1.07 22.11
N THR A 318 22.81 1.50 21.93
CA THR A 318 21.81 1.49 23.01
C THR A 318 21.48 0.06 23.46
N MET A 319 21.35 -0.88 22.55
CA MET A 319 21.11 -2.30 22.87
C MET A 319 22.30 -2.91 23.66
N THR A 320 23.53 -2.60 23.25
CA THR A 320 24.75 -3.09 23.95
C THR A 320 24.83 -2.54 25.37
N ILE A 321 24.58 -1.26 25.56
CA ILE A 321 24.52 -0.64 26.89
C ILE A 321 23.43 -1.28 27.76
N ARG A 322 22.21 -1.45 27.21
CA ARG A 322 21.08 -2.06 27.91
C ARG A 322 21.36 -3.51 28.33
N MET A 323 21.93 -4.30 27.43
CA MET A 323 22.29 -5.71 27.70
C MET A 323 23.33 -5.78 28.84
N TYR A 324 24.35 -4.93 28.81
CA TYR A 324 25.37 -4.88 29.85
C TYR A 324 24.80 -4.44 31.20
N ALA A 325 23.97 -3.37 31.20
CA ALA A 325 23.32 -2.87 32.41
C ALA A 325 22.47 -3.96 33.08
N ARG A 326 21.67 -4.71 32.31
CA ARG A 326 20.88 -5.86 32.80
C ARG A 326 21.76 -6.95 33.38
N ARG A 327 22.84 -7.34 32.68
CA ARG A 327 23.76 -8.39 33.14
C ARG A 327 24.49 -8.02 34.45
N LYS A 328 24.74 -6.72 34.66
CA LYS A 328 25.47 -6.20 35.84
C LYS A 328 24.55 -5.66 36.92
N ASN A 329 23.23 -5.78 36.76
CA ASN A 329 22.23 -5.20 37.66
C ASN A 329 22.43 -3.70 37.93
N ILE A 330 22.85 -2.94 36.91
CA ILE A 330 23.01 -1.47 36.98
C ILE A 330 21.60 -0.84 36.84
N PRO A 331 21.21 0.08 37.73
CA PRO A 331 19.87 0.69 37.72
C PRO A 331 19.72 1.76 36.62
N LEU A 332 19.92 1.34 35.36
CA LEU A 332 19.76 2.17 34.18
C LEU A 332 18.29 2.23 33.79
N GLU A 333 17.64 3.38 33.95
CA GLU A 333 16.24 3.61 33.59
C GLU A 333 16.08 3.76 32.07
N HIS A 334 16.84 4.70 31.48
CA HIS A 334 16.77 4.97 30.05
C HIS A 334 18.15 5.23 29.45
N VAL A 335 18.29 4.92 28.15
CA VAL A 335 19.46 5.23 27.34
C VAL A 335 19.02 5.72 25.96
N SER A 336 19.59 6.83 25.53
CA SER A 336 19.47 7.35 24.18
C SER A 336 20.83 7.71 23.61
N VAL A 337 20.94 7.66 22.28
CA VAL A 337 22.17 7.98 21.55
C VAL A 337 21.81 8.86 20.36
N THR A 338 22.44 10.03 20.27
CA THR A 338 22.44 10.86 19.06
C THR A 338 23.70 10.55 18.29
N VAL A 339 23.58 10.24 17.02
CA VAL A 339 24.70 9.97 16.11
C VAL A 339 24.72 11.03 15.02
N THR A 340 25.88 11.66 14.82
CA THR A 340 26.13 12.57 13.70
C THR A 340 27.24 12.02 12.82
N HIS A 341 27.22 12.40 11.55
CA HIS A 341 28.21 12.02 10.56
C HIS A 341 28.68 13.25 9.79
N ASP A 342 29.99 13.38 9.61
CA ASP A 342 30.62 14.36 8.74
C ASP A 342 31.85 13.75 8.06
N LYS A 343 32.33 14.42 7.01
CA LYS A 343 33.63 14.09 6.37
C LYS A 343 34.67 15.05 6.88
N ARG A 344 35.74 14.52 7.49
CA ARG A 344 36.86 15.31 8.00
C ARG A 344 38.12 15.04 7.19
N HIS A 345 38.89 16.09 6.93
CA HIS A 345 40.25 15.92 6.37
C HIS A 345 41.18 15.30 7.41
N LEU A 346 42.04 14.37 6.96
CA LEU A 346 42.98 13.64 7.82
C LEU A 346 43.89 14.53 8.69
N LYS A 347 44.12 15.79 8.30
CA LYS A 347 44.89 16.76 9.09
C LYS A 347 44.17 17.15 10.39
N GLU A 348 42.88 16.90 10.52
CA GLU A 348 42.06 17.26 11.70
C GLU A 348 41.73 16.02 12.55
N CYS A 349 42.15 14.85 12.12
CA CYS A 349 41.93 13.58 12.80
C CYS A 349 43.21 13.10 13.50
N GLU A 350 43.25 13.21 14.84
CA GLU A 350 44.42 12.82 15.65
C GLU A 350 44.73 11.30 15.64
N ARG A 351 43.83 10.45 15.10
CA ARG A 351 43.93 8.98 15.08
C ARG A 351 43.99 8.36 13.71
N CYS A 352 44.02 9.16 12.63
CA CYS A 352 43.98 8.65 11.27
C CYS A 352 45.39 8.55 10.69
N GLU A 353 45.73 7.38 10.11
CA GLU A 353 47.02 7.20 9.40
C GLU A 353 47.04 7.99 8.09
N ALA A 354 48.19 8.53 7.74
CA ALA A 354 48.40 9.53 6.69
C ALA A 354 47.96 9.05 5.28
N GLY A 355 46.97 9.75 4.69
CA GLY A 355 46.54 9.59 3.30
C GLY A 355 45.87 10.89 2.79
N PRO A 356 45.73 11.10 1.48
CA PRO A 356 45.22 12.36 0.91
C PRO A 356 43.69 12.51 0.95
N HIS A 357 42.94 11.65 1.64
CA HIS A 357 41.49 11.56 1.56
C HIS A 357 40.80 12.00 2.86
N ALA A 358 39.58 12.54 2.73
CA ALA A 358 38.68 12.76 3.86
C ALA A 358 38.16 11.41 4.40
N VAL A 359 38.09 11.28 5.71
CA VAL A 359 37.55 10.10 6.40
C VAL A 359 36.12 10.37 6.89
N ASP A 360 35.29 9.36 6.84
CA ASP A 360 33.95 9.40 7.43
C ASP A 360 34.07 9.43 8.96
N HIS A 361 33.52 10.45 9.59
CA HIS A 361 33.61 10.69 11.03
C HIS A 361 32.21 10.59 11.67
N PHE A 362 32.02 9.60 12.56
CA PHE A 362 30.79 9.42 13.32
C PHE A 362 31.01 9.86 14.76
N THR A 363 30.18 10.78 15.24
CA THR A 363 30.16 11.20 16.64
C THR A 363 28.93 10.66 17.34
N ARG A 364 29.09 10.08 18.52
CA ARG A 364 27.99 9.57 19.36
C ARG A 364 27.90 10.39 20.65
N SER A 365 26.75 10.98 20.93
CA SER A 365 26.40 11.59 22.20
C SER A 365 25.40 10.66 22.93
N ILE A 366 25.82 10.13 24.09
CA ILE A 366 25.07 9.14 24.86
C ILE A 366 24.47 9.83 26.09
N SER A 367 23.14 9.69 26.26
CA SER A 367 22.42 10.15 27.45
C SER A 367 21.93 8.92 28.24
N LEU A 368 22.24 8.95 29.56
CA LEU A 368 21.89 7.88 30.51
C LEU A 368 21.08 8.47 31.67
N THR A 369 19.92 7.87 31.98
CA THR A 369 19.11 8.21 33.15
C THR A 369 19.00 7.03 34.10
N GLY A 370 18.84 7.31 35.39
CA GLY A 370 18.78 6.35 36.51
C GLY A 370 19.70 6.79 37.64
N ASP A 371 19.59 6.11 38.79
CA ASP A 371 20.47 6.34 39.95
C ASP A 371 21.84 5.65 39.72
N LEU A 372 22.68 6.32 38.91
CA LEU A 372 23.92 5.79 38.40
C LEU A 372 25.15 6.46 39.08
N SER A 373 26.01 5.66 39.68
CA SER A 373 27.29 6.15 40.16
C SER A 373 28.22 6.59 39.01
N PRO A 374 29.25 7.44 39.28
CA PRO A 374 30.21 7.82 38.25
C PRO A 374 30.91 6.61 37.61
N GLU A 375 31.25 5.58 38.40
CA GLU A 375 31.89 4.34 37.93
C GLU A 375 30.96 3.52 37.02
N GLN A 376 29.67 3.47 37.35
CA GLN A 376 28.66 2.82 36.50
C GLN A 376 28.51 3.54 35.17
N LYS A 377 28.46 4.90 35.18
CA LYS A 377 28.42 5.69 33.94
C LYS A 377 29.65 5.46 33.07
N ALA A 378 30.85 5.46 33.67
CA ALA A 378 32.09 5.17 32.96
C ALA A 378 32.11 3.78 32.37
N SER A 379 31.60 2.77 33.10
CA SER A 379 31.50 1.39 32.65
C SER A 379 30.52 1.25 31.48
N LEU A 380 29.37 1.96 31.50
CA LEU A 380 28.38 1.98 30.42
C LEU A 380 28.91 2.66 29.17
N LEU A 381 29.72 3.73 29.30
CA LEU A 381 30.40 4.36 28.15
C LEU A 381 31.46 3.43 27.56
N ASN A 382 32.25 2.75 28.38
CA ASN A 382 33.27 1.80 27.89
C ASN A 382 32.63 0.62 27.10
N ILE A 383 31.48 0.10 27.55
CA ILE A 383 30.82 -0.98 26.80
C ILE A 383 30.22 -0.51 25.49
N ALA A 384 29.86 0.77 25.34
CA ALA A 384 29.40 1.36 24.09
C ALA A 384 30.43 1.22 22.95
N GLU A 385 31.75 1.34 23.28
CA GLU A 385 32.86 1.16 22.34
C GLU A 385 32.96 -0.30 21.83
N LYS A 386 32.31 -1.26 22.48
CA LYS A 386 32.36 -2.69 22.15
C LYS A 386 31.15 -3.15 21.34
N CYS A 387 30.30 -2.23 20.88
CA CYS A 387 29.13 -2.58 20.07
C CYS A 387 29.60 -3.18 18.72
N PRO A 388 28.97 -4.27 18.24
CA PRO A 388 29.39 -4.95 17.01
C PRO A 388 29.43 -4.03 15.78
N VAL A 389 28.42 -3.20 15.57
CA VAL A 389 28.37 -2.25 14.43
C VAL A 389 29.50 -1.23 14.50
N HIS A 390 29.84 -0.73 15.70
CA HIS A 390 31.01 0.14 15.88
C HIS A 390 32.30 -0.54 15.39
N LYS A 391 32.53 -1.79 15.83
CA LYS A 391 33.71 -2.56 15.40
C LYS A 391 33.73 -2.81 13.88
N THR A 392 32.56 -3.05 13.27
CA THR A 392 32.45 -3.22 11.82
C THR A 392 32.82 -1.93 11.08
N LEU A 393 32.39 -0.77 11.57
CA LEU A 393 32.71 0.51 10.93
C LEU A 393 34.18 0.93 11.10
N GLU A 394 34.86 0.50 12.17
CA GLU A 394 36.29 0.75 12.38
C GLU A 394 37.19 -0.28 11.66
N ALA A 395 36.66 -1.45 11.35
CA ALA A 395 37.41 -2.51 10.68
C ALA A 395 37.32 -2.42 9.15
N SER A 396 38.28 -3.01 8.46
CA SER A 396 38.18 -3.23 7.01
C SER A 396 37.09 -4.27 6.74
N SER A 397 36.08 -3.91 5.95
CA SER A 397 35.03 -4.82 5.49
C SER A 397 35.34 -5.31 4.07
N HIS A 398 35.05 -6.58 3.78
CA HIS A 398 35.11 -7.12 2.43
C HIS A 398 33.69 -7.11 1.85
N ILE A 399 33.55 -6.56 0.64
CA ILE A 399 32.29 -6.50 -0.10
C ILE A 399 32.46 -7.28 -1.39
N GLU A 400 31.66 -8.32 -1.57
CA GLU A 400 31.58 -9.09 -2.80
C GLU A 400 30.31 -8.68 -3.58
N THR A 401 30.49 -8.43 -4.89
CA THR A 401 29.38 -7.99 -5.74
C THR A 401 29.20 -8.96 -6.89
N THR A 402 27.99 -9.48 -7.07
CA THR A 402 27.63 -10.37 -8.17
C THR A 402 26.41 -9.85 -8.89
N LEU A 403 26.33 -10.08 -10.20
CA LEU A 403 25.11 -9.84 -10.98
C LEU A 403 24.19 -11.06 -10.82
N SER A 404 22.96 -10.82 -10.31
CA SER A 404 21.95 -11.87 -10.28
C SER A 404 21.28 -11.96 -11.65
N GLU A 405 21.48 -13.06 -12.35
CA GLU A 405 20.66 -13.39 -13.52
C GLU A 405 19.29 -13.83 -13.01
N LYS A 406 18.28 -12.98 -13.17
CA LYS A 406 16.88 -13.39 -12.97
C LYS A 406 16.50 -14.35 -14.11
N ALA A 407 16.16 -15.59 -13.74
CA ALA A 407 15.45 -16.51 -14.61
C ALA A 407 14.03 -16.01 -14.88
#